data_cc01adce310d976346731e747a546e8b
#
_entry.id   cc01adce310d976346731e747a546e8b
#
_cell.length_a   1.000
_cell.length_b   1.000
_cell.length_c   1.000
_cell.angle_alpha   90.00
_cell.angle_beta   90.00
_cell.angle_gamma   90.00
#
_symmetry.space_group_name_H-M   'P 1'
#
loop_
_entity.id
_entity.type
_entity.pdbx_description
1 polymer ?
#
loop_
_entity_poly.entity_id
_entity_poly.type
_entity_poly.pdbx_seq_one_letter_code
_entity_poly.pdbx_strand_id
1 'polypeptide(L)'
;MQKITRVHLHSEQSQLDKLCSSILEIDPKVRYATVFARHGEFLYEHIRKGLSPLLDKEQTYRSFQQAIMRWSSRQLLQKQLGPAKYAMAEYEKVKRYTFYLDVHLILGVTTDVDANGKILDKILERISVYTK
;
A
#
# COMPACT_ATOMS: atom_id res chain seq x y z
N MET A 1 2.94 24.40 -8.28
CA MET A 1 2.41 23.42 -7.32
C MET A 1 1.03 23.86 -6.87
N GLN A 2 0.04 23.02 -7.10
CA GLN A 2 -1.33 23.35 -6.68
C GLN A 2 -1.45 23.26 -5.16
N LYS A 3 -2.00 24.30 -4.57
CA LYS A 3 -2.35 24.22 -3.14
C LYS A 3 -3.61 23.38 -3.00
N ILE A 4 -3.49 22.27 -2.31
CA ILE A 4 -4.64 21.45 -1.98
C ILE A 4 -5.44 22.18 -0.91
N THR A 5 -6.70 22.45 -1.15
CA THR A 5 -7.56 23.08 -0.16
C THR A 5 -7.76 22.11 1.01
N ARG A 6 -8.06 22.67 2.19
CA ARG A 6 -8.29 21.85 3.39
C ARG A 6 -9.44 20.85 3.19
N VAL A 7 -10.48 21.24 2.47
CA VAL A 7 -11.62 20.36 2.16
C VAL A 7 -11.19 19.24 1.22
N HIS A 8 -10.40 19.56 0.21
CA HIS A 8 -9.91 18.60 -0.78
C HIS A 8 -9.00 17.55 -0.11
N LEU A 9 -8.07 18.00 0.72
CA LEU A 9 -7.17 17.11 1.45
C LEU A 9 -7.95 16.16 2.38
N HIS A 10 -8.97 16.68 3.07
CA HIS A 10 -9.80 15.89 3.97
C HIS A 10 -10.57 14.81 3.21
N SER A 11 -11.10 15.14 2.02
CA SER A 11 -11.77 14.18 1.14
C SER A 11 -10.83 13.06 0.69
N GLU A 12 -9.62 13.41 0.27
CA GLU A 12 -8.61 12.42 -0.12
C GLU A 12 -8.22 11.50 1.03
N GLN A 13 -8.04 12.05 2.23
CA GLN A 13 -7.73 11.27 3.42
C GLN A 13 -8.84 10.28 3.74
N SER A 14 -10.10 10.71 3.65
CA SER A 14 -11.25 9.82 3.88
C SER A 14 -11.26 8.67 2.87
N GLN A 15 -10.93 8.95 1.60
CA GLN A 15 -10.88 7.91 0.56
C GLN A 15 -9.74 6.91 0.80
N LEU A 16 -8.57 7.39 1.25
CA LEU A 16 -7.44 6.53 1.56
C LEU A 16 -7.74 5.61 2.74
N ASP A 17 -8.39 6.14 3.77
CA ASP A 17 -8.80 5.34 4.92
C ASP A 17 -9.79 4.25 4.51
N LYS A 18 -10.77 4.59 3.69
CA LYS A 18 -11.74 3.64 3.16
C LYS A 18 -11.08 2.58 2.28
N LEU A 19 -10.10 2.97 1.48
CA LEU A 19 -9.34 2.03 0.66
C LEU A 19 -8.68 0.97 1.54
N CYS A 20 -7.93 1.39 2.56
CA CYS A 20 -7.26 0.47 3.49
C CYS A 20 -8.25 -0.47 4.16
N SER A 21 -9.36 0.06 4.66
CA SER A 21 -10.41 -0.72 5.30
C SER A 21 -11.02 -1.74 4.34
N SER A 22 -11.32 -1.32 3.11
CA SER A 22 -11.91 -2.19 2.10
C SER A 22 -10.99 -3.35 1.69
N ILE A 23 -9.68 -3.11 1.71
CA ILE A 23 -8.71 -4.15 1.36
C ILE A 23 -8.71 -5.27 2.40
N LEU A 24 -8.81 -4.93 3.69
CA LEU A 24 -8.93 -5.95 4.74
C LEU A 24 -10.19 -6.81 4.58
N GLU A 25 -11.24 -6.26 3.99
CA GLU A 25 -12.51 -6.97 3.77
C GLU A 25 -12.46 -7.94 2.59
N ILE A 26 -11.45 -7.88 1.75
CA ILE A 26 -11.34 -8.73 0.57
C ILE A 26 -11.27 -10.21 0.96
N ASP A 27 -10.49 -10.54 1.97
CA ASP A 27 -10.26 -11.92 2.38
C ASP A 27 -9.69 -11.97 3.81
N PRO A 28 -10.08 -12.96 4.63
CA PRO A 28 -9.53 -13.10 5.99
C PRO A 28 -8.01 -13.26 6.04
N LYS A 29 -7.38 -13.66 4.94
CA LYS A 29 -5.92 -13.81 4.85
C LYS A 29 -5.19 -12.49 4.68
N VAL A 30 -5.89 -11.38 4.45
CA VAL A 30 -5.29 -10.05 4.44
C VAL A 30 -5.06 -9.62 5.89
N ARG A 31 -3.81 -9.40 6.27
CA ARG A 31 -3.41 -9.11 7.65
C ARG A 31 -3.34 -7.62 7.95
N TYR A 32 -2.95 -6.83 6.96
CA TYR A 32 -2.53 -5.47 7.18
C TYR A 32 -2.63 -4.67 5.89
N ALA A 33 -3.07 -3.43 5.99
CA ALA A 33 -3.06 -2.47 4.88
C ALA A 33 -2.67 -1.09 5.41
N THR A 34 -1.78 -0.40 4.72
CA THR A 34 -1.31 0.91 5.11
C THR A 34 -1.10 1.79 3.90
N VAL A 35 -1.32 3.09 4.06
CA VAL A 35 -0.91 4.09 3.07
C VAL A 35 0.15 4.98 3.71
N PHE A 36 1.24 5.15 3.01
CA PHE A 36 2.31 6.05 3.44
C PHE A 36 2.75 6.96 2.30
N ALA A 37 3.23 8.13 2.67
CA ALA A 37 3.70 9.12 1.72
C ALA A 37 5.14 8.85 1.32
N ARG A 38 5.52 9.27 0.11
CA ARG A 38 6.88 9.10 -0.42
C ARG A 38 7.97 9.66 0.49
N HIS A 39 7.65 10.70 1.27
CA HIS A 39 8.61 11.27 2.23
C HIS A 39 8.66 10.53 3.58
N GLY A 40 7.97 9.38 3.70
CA GLY A 40 8.08 8.50 4.85
C GLY A 40 7.00 8.65 5.92
N GLU A 41 6.02 9.53 5.70
CA GLU A 41 4.93 9.71 6.66
C GLU A 41 3.86 8.65 6.50
N PHE A 42 3.48 8.02 7.61
CA PHE A 42 2.32 7.12 7.65
C PHE A 42 1.05 7.95 7.67
N LEU A 43 0.13 7.66 6.76
CA LEU A 43 -1.17 8.34 6.70
C LEU A 43 -2.27 7.50 7.32
N TYR A 44 -2.35 6.22 6.98
CA TYR A 44 -3.35 5.29 7.50
C TYR A 44 -2.75 3.91 7.68
N GLU A 45 -3.23 3.22 8.71
CA GLU A 45 -2.77 1.87 9.03
C GLU A 45 -3.94 1.08 9.60
N HIS A 46 -4.23 -0.07 9.00
CA HIS A 46 -5.26 -0.99 9.46
C HIS A 46 -4.67 -2.38 9.64
N ILE A 47 -4.79 -2.91 10.84
CA ILE A 47 -4.37 -4.28 11.17
C ILE A 47 -5.63 -5.10 11.42
N ARG A 48 -5.67 -6.32 10.91
CA ARG A 48 -6.79 -7.21 11.15
C ARG A 48 -6.96 -7.43 12.66
N LYS A 49 -8.18 -7.31 13.13
CA LYS A 49 -8.53 -7.50 14.53
C LYS A 49 -8.08 -8.89 15.01
N GLY A 50 -7.45 -8.93 16.16
CA GLY A 50 -6.96 -10.17 16.76
C GLY A 50 -5.56 -10.59 16.33
N LEU A 51 -4.93 -9.88 15.39
CA LEU A 51 -3.58 -10.15 14.97
C LEU A 51 -2.58 -9.18 15.60
N SER A 52 -1.40 -9.71 15.95
CA SER A 52 -0.27 -8.89 16.36
C SER A 52 0.64 -8.64 15.17
N PRO A 53 1.23 -7.46 15.04
CA PRO A 53 2.21 -7.20 13.97
C PRO A 53 3.40 -8.14 14.10
N LEU A 54 3.90 -8.65 12.97
CA LEU A 54 5.11 -9.46 12.93
C LEU A 54 6.39 -8.64 13.06
N LEU A 55 6.31 -7.37 12.67
CA LEU A 55 7.43 -6.42 12.74
C LEU A 55 7.17 -5.41 13.84
N ASP A 56 8.23 -4.98 14.53
CA ASP A 56 8.13 -3.84 15.44
C ASP A 56 8.06 -2.54 14.64
N LYS A 57 7.87 -1.41 15.33
CA LYS A 57 7.71 -0.10 14.69
C LYS A 57 8.95 0.30 13.89
N GLU A 58 10.13 0.05 14.41
CA GLU A 58 11.38 0.40 13.73
C GLU A 58 11.57 -0.43 12.46
N GLN A 59 11.33 -1.74 12.54
CA GLN A 59 11.41 -2.64 11.39
C GLN A 59 10.40 -2.25 10.32
N THR A 60 9.18 -1.92 10.73
CA THR A 60 8.13 -1.46 9.82
C THR A 60 8.55 -0.18 9.10
N TYR A 61 9.05 0.79 9.85
CA TYR A 61 9.52 2.06 9.28
C TYR A 61 10.65 1.84 8.27
N ARG A 62 11.64 1.02 8.62
CA ARG A 62 12.77 0.71 7.73
C ARG A 62 12.29 0.01 6.45
N SER A 63 11.32 -0.89 6.57
CA SER A 63 10.79 -1.59 5.40
C SER A 63 10.11 -0.65 4.42
N PHE A 64 9.45 0.39 4.92
CA PHE A 64 8.82 1.40 4.06
C PHE A 64 9.85 2.32 3.42
N GLN A 65 10.91 2.69 4.12
CA GLN A 65 12.01 3.44 3.53
C GLN A 65 12.63 2.66 2.37
N GLN A 66 12.84 1.37 2.55
CA GLN A 66 13.35 0.50 1.47
C GLN A 66 12.38 0.43 0.28
N ALA A 67 11.08 0.37 0.56
CA ALA A 67 10.08 0.37 -0.50
C ALA A 67 10.11 1.67 -1.31
N ILE A 68 10.30 2.81 -0.64
CA ILE A 68 10.44 4.11 -1.29
C ILE A 68 11.69 4.14 -2.17
N MET A 69 12.79 3.63 -1.69
CA MET A 69 14.04 3.56 -2.45
C MET A 69 13.89 2.69 -3.71
N ARG A 70 13.25 1.53 -3.56
CA ARG A 70 12.99 0.63 -4.70
C ARG A 70 12.05 1.29 -5.72
N TRP A 71 11.06 2.03 -5.26
CA TRP A 71 10.18 2.79 -6.14
C TRP A 71 10.96 3.82 -6.94
N SER A 72 11.83 4.58 -6.29
CA SER A 72 12.67 5.57 -6.98
C SER A 72 13.55 4.91 -8.04
N SER A 73 14.12 3.74 -7.76
CA SER A 73 14.88 2.97 -8.75
C SER A 73 14.02 2.56 -9.94
N ARG A 74 12.80 2.09 -9.69
CA ARG A 74 11.89 1.66 -10.74
C ARG A 74 11.45 2.81 -11.64
N GLN A 75 11.36 4.02 -11.11
CA GLN A 75 11.00 5.21 -11.89
C GLN A 75 12.02 5.52 -12.98
N LEU A 76 13.28 5.09 -12.81
CA LEU A 76 14.30 5.26 -13.85
C LEU A 76 13.97 4.50 -15.14
N LEU A 77 13.15 3.46 -15.04
CA LEU A 77 12.75 2.63 -16.19
C LEU A 77 11.39 3.01 -16.75
N GLN A 78 10.74 4.00 -16.14
CA GLN A 78 9.36 4.37 -16.45
C GLN A 78 9.17 4.82 -17.89
N LYS A 79 10.16 5.51 -18.46
CA LYS A 79 10.08 6.02 -19.82
C LYS A 79 9.96 4.88 -20.84
N GLN A 80 10.68 3.78 -20.62
CA GLN A 80 10.69 2.63 -21.52
C GLN A 80 9.59 1.61 -21.21
N LEU A 81 9.28 1.39 -19.93
CA LEU A 81 8.39 0.32 -19.51
C LEU A 81 7.01 0.79 -19.03
N GLY A 82 6.82 2.10 -18.91
CA GLY A 82 5.64 2.65 -18.25
C GLY A 82 5.81 2.64 -16.74
N PRO A 83 4.90 3.30 -15.99
CA PRO A 83 4.97 3.32 -14.53
C PRO A 83 4.84 1.92 -13.94
N ALA A 84 5.63 1.62 -12.92
CA ALA A 84 5.47 0.37 -12.16
C ALA A 84 4.15 0.43 -11.40
N LYS A 85 3.37 -0.65 -11.42
CA LYS A 85 2.07 -0.71 -10.76
C LYS A 85 2.18 -1.25 -9.34
N TYR A 86 2.93 -2.33 -9.17
CA TYR A 86 3.13 -2.95 -7.87
C TYR A 86 4.37 -3.81 -7.86
N ALA A 87 4.80 -4.19 -6.66
CA ALA A 87 5.84 -5.18 -6.44
C ALA A 87 5.40 -6.09 -5.30
N MET A 88 5.88 -7.33 -5.30
CA MET A 88 5.54 -8.30 -4.27
C MET A 88 6.80 -9.04 -3.84
N ALA A 89 6.93 -9.23 -2.53
CA ALA A 89 7.94 -10.10 -1.95
C ALA A 89 7.23 -11.20 -1.16
N GLU A 90 7.56 -12.45 -1.44
CA GLU A 90 7.06 -13.57 -0.68
C GLU A 90 8.10 -14.00 0.36
N TYR A 91 7.68 -13.98 1.62
CA TYR A 91 8.45 -14.51 2.73
C TYR A 91 7.86 -15.87 3.13
N GLU A 92 8.54 -16.58 4.01
CA GLU A 92 8.03 -17.87 4.47
C GLU A 92 6.65 -17.77 5.12
N LYS A 93 6.39 -16.68 5.87
CA LYS A 93 5.15 -16.53 6.64
C LYS A 93 4.12 -15.65 5.96
N VAL A 94 4.54 -14.70 5.13
CA VAL A 94 3.65 -13.68 4.57
C VAL A 94 4.06 -13.31 3.15
N LYS A 95 3.11 -12.74 2.42
CA LYS A 95 3.37 -12.02 1.17
C LYS A 95 3.19 -10.53 1.45
N ARG A 96 4.10 -9.71 0.96
CA ARG A 96 4.04 -8.27 1.12
C ARG A 96 3.97 -7.62 -0.25
N TYR A 97 2.95 -6.81 -0.45
CA TYR A 97 2.70 -6.08 -1.69
C TYR A 97 2.92 -4.59 -1.47
N THR A 98 3.48 -3.94 -2.47
CA THR A 98 3.64 -2.48 -2.52
C THR A 98 2.98 -2.01 -3.80
N PHE A 99 1.95 -1.16 -3.69
CA PHE A 99 1.22 -0.60 -4.83
C PHE A 99 1.51 0.89 -4.92
N TYR A 100 1.81 1.37 -6.12
CA TYR A 100 2.11 2.78 -6.34
C TYR A 100 0.82 3.48 -6.75
N LEU A 101 0.19 4.19 -5.80
CA LEU A 101 -1.10 4.83 -6.02
C LEU A 101 -0.98 6.06 -6.92
N ASP A 102 0.03 6.88 -6.68
CA ASP A 102 0.39 8.02 -7.50
C ASP A 102 1.85 8.41 -7.19
N VAL A 103 2.31 9.58 -7.66
CA VAL A 103 3.70 10.00 -7.48
C VAL A 103 4.09 10.25 -6.02
N HIS A 104 3.12 10.28 -5.11
CA HIS A 104 3.37 10.62 -3.69
C HIS A 104 2.96 9.53 -2.71
N LEU A 105 2.13 8.58 -3.11
CA LEU A 105 1.47 7.64 -2.20
C LEU A 105 1.74 6.19 -2.55
N ILE A 106 2.03 5.42 -1.53
CA ILE A 106 2.25 3.97 -1.63
C ILE A 106 1.26 3.27 -0.71
N LEU A 107 0.63 2.22 -1.23
CA LEU A 107 -0.19 1.31 -0.44
C LEU A 107 0.61 0.04 -0.17
N GLY A 108 0.77 -0.32 1.10
CA GLY A 108 1.38 -1.57 1.52
C GLY A 108 0.32 -2.54 2.00
N VAL A 109 0.36 -3.78 1.54
CA VAL A 109 -0.57 -4.83 1.95
C VAL A 109 0.22 -6.07 2.33
N THR A 110 -0.12 -6.68 3.45
CA THR A 110 0.47 -7.94 3.89
C THR A 110 -0.62 -8.99 4.00
N THR A 111 -0.37 -10.16 3.43
CA THR A 111 -1.27 -11.32 3.52
C THR A 111 -0.55 -12.50 4.13
N ASP A 112 -1.31 -13.49 4.58
CA ASP A 112 -0.72 -14.81 4.88
C ASP A 112 -0.11 -15.38 3.61
N VAL A 113 0.91 -16.21 3.76
CA VAL A 113 1.64 -16.77 2.61
C VAL A 113 0.76 -17.68 1.75
N ASP A 114 -0.23 -18.34 2.36
CA ASP A 114 -1.16 -19.23 1.66
C ASP A 114 -2.39 -18.53 1.10
N ALA A 115 -2.39 -17.19 1.10
CA ALA A 115 -3.49 -16.43 0.53
C ALA A 115 -3.60 -16.69 -0.98
N ASN A 116 -4.85 -16.77 -1.46
CA ASN A 116 -5.13 -17.01 -2.87
C ASN A 116 -4.58 -15.88 -3.75
N GLY A 117 -3.96 -16.25 -4.88
CA GLY A 117 -3.42 -15.26 -5.82
C GLY A 117 -4.47 -14.31 -6.41
N LYS A 118 -5.75 -14.68 -6.39
CA LYS A 118 -6.85 -13.81 -6.84
C LYS A 118 -7.03 -12.58 -5.96
N ILE A 119 -6.46 -12.57 -4.76
CA ILE A 119 -6.50 -11.40 -3.88
C ILE A 119 -5.82 -10.22 -4.56
N LEU A 120 -4.72 -10.44 -5.28
CA LEU A 120 -4.02 -9.39 -6.02
C LEU A 120 -4.96 -8.67 -6.99
N ASP A 121 -5.73 -9.43 -7.79
CA ASP A 121 -6.67 -8.84 -8.74
C ASP A 121 -7.73 -8.01 -8.04
N LYS A 122 -8.22 -8.47 -6.89
CA LYS A 122 -9.22 -7.76 -6.10
C LYS A 122 -8.65 -6.47 -5.51
N ILE A 123 -7.39 -6.48 -5.08
CA ILE A 123 -6.73 -5.27 -4.58
C ILE A 123 -6.59 -4.25 -5.71
N LEU A 124 -6.14 -4.69 -6.88
CA LEU A 124 -6.00 -3.81 -8.05
C LEU A 124 -7.34 -3.20 -8.46
N GLU A 125 -8.42 -3.97 -8.37
CA GLU A 125 -9.77 -3.49 -8.63
C GLU A 125 -10.19 -2.40 -7.66
N ARG A 126 -9.92 -2.59 -6.36
CA ARG A 126 -10.20 -1.57 -5.33
C ARG A 126 -9.41 -0.29 -5.58
N ILE A 127 -8.15 -0.43 -5.95
CA ILE A 127 -7.30 0.72 -6.27
C ILE A 127 -7.86 1.49 -7.47
N SER A 128 -8.32 0.79 -8.51
CA SER A 128 -8.85 1.44 -9.70
C SER A 128 -10.09 2.29 -9.39
N VAL A 129 -10.91 1.86 -8.44
CA VAL A 129 -12.07 2.65 -7.99
C VAL A 129 -11.60 3.93 -7.30
N TYR A 130 -10.56 3.83 -6.47
CA TYR A 130 -10.02 4.99 -5.76
C TYR A 130 -9.35 6.00 -6.71
N THR A 131 -8.65 5.52 -7.74
CA THR A 131 -7.85 6.38 -8.63
C THR A 131 -8.62 6.97 -9.81
N LYS A 132 -9.90 6.72 -9.90
CA LYS A 132 -10.75 7.30 -10.94
C LYS A 132 -10.99 8.79 -10.77
#